data_20d004c24e5d6d3e4b6d1ddad51f67ae
#
_entry.id   20d004c24e5d6d3e4b6d1ddad51f67ae
#
_cell.length_a   1.000
_cell.length_b   1.000
_cell.length_c   1.000
_cell.angle_alpha   90.00
_cell.angle_beta   90.00
_cell.angle_gamma   90.00
#
_symmetry.space_group_name_H-M   'P 1'
#
loop_
_entity.id
_entity.type
_entity.pdbx_description
1 polymer ?
#
loop_
_entity_poly.entity_id
_entity_poly.type
_entity_poly.pdbx_seq_one_letter_code
_entity_poly.pdbx_strand_id
1 'polypeptide(L)'
;MDVNGAIYDVFAETSAKVAGIHEGNLTYIGDDGLRRCKVCGKRLETILHFNSPALKHMDGMKVNCICLCDKEKIEKAHKEMQTLEKQSENPLRRAECFKSKEMQGMTLAKDDNKNPTVSKAIKTYINGYGMNVLRGKAKGLFIYGTYGTGKSFFAACIANAMIDKGYSVRMGTGADFEAEIFGAQDKTAAYQKFLDYDLLILDDFASERKSDYMYEVLYNIVNDRYNAHKTMIFTSNMTTEETVNPKEPRIQRIMSRIWEMTTPVELTGQDRRKAGTAWK
;
A
#
# COMPACT_ATOMS: atom_id res chain seq x y z
N MET A 1 15.89 38.39 -13.91
CA MET A 1 16.63 37.10 -13.82
C MET A 1 16.92 36.65 -15.24
N ASP A 2 18.19 36.44 -15.54
CA ASP A 2 18.58 35.94 -16.85
C ASP A 2 18.21 34.44 -16.97
N VAL A 3 17.08 34.19 -17.67
CA VAL A 3 16.55 32.84 -17.87
C VAL A 3 17.56 31.96 -18.63
N ASN A 4 18.41 32.56 -19.48
CA ASN A 4 19.42 31.82 -20.23
C ASN A 4 20.58 31.36 -19.35
N GLY A 5 20.99 32.17 -18.35
CA GLY A 5 21.97 31.79 -17.35
C GLY A 5 21.47 30.65 -16.48
N ALA A 6 20.23 30.73 -16.03
CA ALA A 6 19.62 29.65 -15.22
C ALA A 6 19.53 28.30 -15.95
N ILE A 7 19.20 28.32 -17.27
CA ILE A 7 19.17 27.10 -18.10
C ILE A 7 20.59 26.51 -18.25
N TYR A 8 21.59 27.37 -18.50
CA TYR A 8 22.98 26.93 -18.60
C TYR A 8 23.47 26.27 -17.33
N ASP A 9 23.19 26.86 -16.16
CA ASP A 9 23.59 26.35 -14.86
C ASP A 9 22.95 24.98 -14.58
N VAL A 10 21.66 24.80 -14.90
CA VAL A 10 20.96 23.51 -14.75
C VAL A 10 21.60 22.42 -15.62
N PHE A 11 21.92 22.73 -16.89
CA PHE A 11 22.57 21.75 -17.77
C PHE A 11 24.00 21.42 -17.31
N ALA A 12 24.77 22.41 -16.88
CA ALA A 12 26.12 22.23 -16.40
C ALA A 12 26.14 21.39 -15.09
N GLU A 13 25.26 21.69 -14.16
CA GLU A 13 25.15 20.95 -12.90
C GLU A 13 24.68 19.51 -13.11
N THR A 14 23.68 19.29 -13.98
CA THR A 14 23.22 17.95 -14.32
C THR A 14 24.31 17.15 -15.04
N SER A 15 25.03 17.78 -15.96
CA SER A 15 26.16 17.16 -16.68
C SER A 15 27.29 16.77 -15.73
N ALA A 16 27.61 17.62 -14.74
CA ALA A 16 28.62 17.33 -13.71
C ALA A 16 28.24 16.16 -12.82
N LYS A 17 26.96 16.07 -12.39
CA LYS A 17 26.45 14.93 -11.63
C LYS A 17 26.56 13.61 -12.41
N VAL A 18 26.25 13.64 -13.73
CA VAL A 18 26.41 12.47 -14.61
C VAL A 18 27.86 12.07 -14.80
N ALA A 19 28.79 13.04 -14.85
CA ALA A 19 30.22 12.76 -14.97
C ALA A 19 30.77 11.99 -13.75
N GLY A 20 30.30 12.33 -12.54
CA GLY A 20 30.70 11.64 -11.30
C GLY A 20 30.32 10.15 -11.24
N ILE A 21 29.33 9.73 -12.04
CA ILE A 21 28.91 8.32 -12.09
C ILE A 21 29.96 7.45 -12.82
N HIS A 22 30.82 8.05 -13.64
CA HIS A 22 31.83 7.37 -14.46
C HIS A 22 33.28 7.54 -13.97
N GLU A 23 33.49 7.98 -12.73
CA GLU A 23 34.81 8.07 -12.14
C GLU A 23 35.41 6.69 -11.90
N GLY A 24 36.00 6.12 -12.92
CA GLY A 24 36.79 4.89 -12.88
C GLY A 24 36.95 4.28 -14.27
N ASN A 25 38.11 4.41 -14.84
CA ASN A 25 38.84 3.65 -15.91
C ASN A 25 38.08 2.89 -17.03
N LEU A 26 36.77 3.04 -17.19
CA LEU A 26 35.98 2.29 -18.15
C LEU A 26 35.47 3.16 -19.33
N THR A 27 36.25 4.17 -19.71
CA THR A 27 35.92 5.03 -20.84
C THR A 27 37.02 5.07 -21.88
N TYR A 28 36.68 5.40 -23.14
CA TYR A 28 37.61 5.67 -24.23
C TYR A 28 37.08 6.80 -25.10
N ILE A 29 37.95 7.43 -25.88
CA ILE A 29 37.55 8.46 -26.84
C ILE A 29 37.27 7.80 -28.19
N GLY A 30 36.07 8.01 -28.74
CA GLY A 30 35.72 7.52 -30.09
C GLY A 30 36.30 8.41 -31.19
N ASP A 31 36.18 7.98 -32.44
CA ASP A 31 36.64 8.72 -33.63
C ASP A 31 35.99 10.10 -33.79
N ASP A 32 34.82 10.30 -33.16
CA ASP A 32 34.12 11.56 -33.10
C ASP A 32 34.57 12.52 -31.98
N GLY A 33 35.66 12.12 -31.24
CA GLY A 33 36.21 12.93 -30.15
C GLY A 33 35.33 12.99 -28.91
N LEU A 34 34.32 12.09 -28.77
CA LEU A 34 33.44 12.00 -27.63
C LEU A 34 33.76 10.79 -26.76
N ARG A 35 33.60 10.92 -25.44
CA ARG A 35 33.76 9.81 -24.51
C ARG A 35 32.73 8.72 -24.70
N ARG A 36 33.17 7.48 -24.65
CA ARG A 36 32.36 6.27 -24.77
C ARG A 36 32.62 5.30 -23.64
N CYS A 37 31.61 4.54 -23.29
CA CYS A 37 31.69 3.46 -22.31
C CYS A 37 32.42 2.25 -22.91
N LYS A 38 33.46 1.73 -22.26
CA LYS A 38 34.18 0.50 -22.70
C LYS A 38 33.32 -0.76 -22.65
N VAL A 39 32.28 -0.78 -21.81
CA VAL A 39 31.40 -1.95 -21.63
C VAL A 39 30.36 -2.06 -22.74
N CYS A 40 29.64 -0.97 -23.04
CA CYS A 40 28.54 -0.99 -24.01
C CYS A 40 28.80 -0.20 -25.30
N GLY A 41 29.97 0.46 -25.43
CA GLY A 41 30.34 1.27 -26.61
C GLY A 41 29.54 2.55 -26.81
N LYS A 42 28.53 2.81 -25.98
CA LYS A 42 27.67 4.00 -26.14
C LYS A 42 28.37 5.29 -25.72
N ARG A 43 27.94 6.40 -26.31
CA ARG A 43 28.46 7.73 -25.98
C ARG A 43 28.10 8.08 -24.53
N LEU A 44 29.07 8.65 -23.82
CA LEU A 44 28.93 9.24 -22.49
C LEU A 44 28.90 10.77 -22.56
N GLU A 45 29.09 11.32 -23.75
CA GLU A 45 28.99 12.73 -24.07
C GLU A 45 28.18 12.90 -25.35
N THR A 46 27.45 14.00 -25.46
CA THR A 46 26.81 14.45 -26.70
C THR A 46 27.02 15.94 -26.87
N ILE A 47 26.95 16.38 -28.10
CA ILE A 47 26.97 17.81 -28.44
C ILE A 47 25.53 18.26 -28.66
N LEU A 48 25.11 19.27 -27.91
CA LEU A 48 23.78 19.87 -28.11
C LEU A 48 23.81 20.88 -29.23
N HIS A 49 22.83 20.80 -30.13
CA HIS A 49 22.59 21.77 -31.20
C HIS A 49 21.23 22.42 -31.00
N PHE A 50 21.24 23.76 -31.02
CA PHE A 50 20.03 24.52 -30.77
C PHE A 50 19.65 25.31 -32.02
N ASN A 51 18.43 25.09 -32.53
CA ASN A 51 17.88 25.82 -33.65
C ASN A 51 17.20 27.14 -33.25
N SER A 52 17.05 27.39 -31.94
CA SER A 52 16.43 28.62 -31.42
C SER A 52 17.45 29.74 -31.29
N PRO A 53 17.15 30.95 -31.80
CA PRO A 53 18.03 32.12 -31.63
C PRO A 53 18.38 32.44 -30.18
N ALA A 54 17.46 32.21 -29.25
CA ALA A 54 17.65 32.47 -27.82
C ALA A 54 18.69 31.55 -27.19
N LEU A 55 18.90 30.34 -27.73
CA LEU A 55 19.82 29.32 -27.19
C LEU A 55 21.06 29.12 -28.06
N LYS A 56 21.24 29.95 -29.10
CA LYS A 56 22.34 29.82 -30.05
C LYS A 56 23.72 29.98 -29.39
N HIS A 57 23.82 30.70 -28.29
CA HIS A 57 25.06 30.86 -27.52
C HIS A 57 25.49 29.56 -26.81
N MET A 58 24.59 28.57 -26.69
CA MET A 58 24.87 27.22 -26.12
C MET A 58 25.09 26.16 -27.22
N ASP A 59 25.02 26.54 -28.50
CA ASP A 59 25.21 25.61 -29.59
C ASP A 59 26.64 25.04 -29.59
N GLY A 60 26.77 23.72 -29.78
CA GLY A 60 28.05 23.04 -29.70
C GLY A 60 28.48 22.66 -28.28
N MET A 61 27.68 22.92 -27.26
CA MET A 61 28.02 22.56 -25.88
C MET A 61 28.07 21.03 -25.69
N LYS A 62 29.17 20.53 -25.13
CA LYS A 62 29.29 19.11 -24.71
C LYS A 62 28.60 18.88 -23.38
N VAL A 63 27.69 17.92 -23.32
CA VAL A 63 27.01 17.49 -22.10
C VAL A 63 27.25 16.00 -21.87
N ASN A 64 27.35 15.61 -20.60
CA ASN A 64 27.51 14.21 -20.23
C ASN A 64 26.18 13.45 -20.32
N CYS A 65 26.25 12.20 -20.78
CA CYS A 65 25.15 11.27 -20.92
C CYS A 65 25.36 10.04 -20.06
N ILE A 66 24.28 9.48 -19.52
CA ILE A 66 24.32 8.20 -18.81
C ILE A 66 24.24 7.08 -19.85
N CYS A 67 25.17 6.09 -19.78
CA CYS A 67 25.06 4.92 -20.64
C CYS A 67 24.01 3.94 -20.14
N LEU A 68 23.58 2.99 -21.00
CA LEU A 68 22.57 2.01 -20.62
C LEU A 68 22.98 1.13 -19.46
N CYS A 69 24.26 0.71 -19.39
CA CYS A 69 24.74 -0.15 -18.31
C CYS A 69 24.75 0.57 -16.94
N ASP A 70 24.94 1.89 -16.92
CA ASP A 70 24.86 2.66 -15.69
C ASP A 70 23.42 2.98 -15.33
N LYS A 71 22.56 3.22 -16.33
CA LYS A 71 21.14 3.38 -16.09
C LYS A 71 20.54 2.16 -15.40
N GLU A 72 20.86 0.96 -15.86
CA GLU A 72 20.41 -0.29 -15.22
C GLU A 72 20.93 -0.45 -13.78
N LYS A 73 22.21 -0.08 -13.52
CA LYS A 73 22.77 -0.11 -12.17
C LYS A 73 22.08 0.89 -11.24
N ILE A 74 21.84 2.11 -11.73
CA ILE A 74 21.14 3.15 -10.95
C ILE A 74 19.71 2.71 -10.65
N GLU A 75 18.98 2.19 -11.64
CA GLU A 75 17.62 1.67 -11.44
C GLU A 75 17.58 0.51 -10.44
N LYS A 76 18.58 -0.39 -10.51
CA LYS A 76 18.71 -1.50 -9.55
C LYS A 76 18.99 -0.99 -8.14
N ALA A 77 19.99 -0.10 -7.98
CA ALA A 77 20.32 0.48 -6.68
C ALA A 77 19.14 1.29 -6.10
N HIS A 78 18.40 2.02 -6.94
CA HIS A 78 17.20 2.74 -6.51
C HIS A 78 16.09 1.79 -6.03
N LYS A 79 15.86 0.68 -6.74
CA LYS A 79 14.91 -0.36 -6.30
C LYS A 79 15.35 -1.03 -4.99
N GLU A 80 16.62 -1.34 -4.85
CA GLU A 80 17.18 -1.93 -3.62
C GLU A 80 17.01 -0.96 -2.43
N MET A 81 17.32 0.33 -2.63
CA MET A 81 17.15 1.35 -1.60
C MET A 81 15.69 1.54 -1.19
N GLN A 82 14.77 1.62 -2.15
CA GLN A 82 13.33 1.65 -1.87
C GLN A 82 12.84 0.40 -1.14
N THR A 83 13.43 -0.76 -1.44
CA THR A 83 13.08 -2.01 -0.75
C THR A 83 13.58 -1.99 0.70
N LEU A 84 14.79 -1.51 0.94
CA LEU A 84 15.36 -1.36 2.29
C LEU A 84 14.58 -0.33 3.13
N GLU A 85 14.23 0.80 2.55
CA GLU A 85 13.39 1.82 3.20
C GLU A 85 12.03 1.23 3.61
N LYS A 86 11.33 0.56 2.70
CA LYS A 86 10.07 -0.13 3.00
C LYS A 86 10.23 -1.18 4.09
N GLN A 87 11.30 -1.98 4.06
CA GLN A 87 11.54 -2.99 5.10
C GLN A 87 11.83 -2.37 6.47
N SER A 88 12.51 -1.23 6.54
CA SER A 88 12.78 -0.52 7.80
C SER A 88 11.53 0.12 8.41
N GLU A 89 10.58 0.56 7.59
CA GLU A 89 9.31 1.15 8.03
C GLU A 89 8.24 0.12 8.41
N ASN A 90 8.31 -1.09 7.87
CA ASN A 90 7.29 -2.11 8.09
C ASN A 90 7.03 -2.47 9.55
N PRO A 91 8.02 -2.56 10.46
CA PRO A 91 7.76 -2.79 11.88
C PRO A 91 6.96 -1.67 12.54
N LEU A 92 7.24 -0.40 12.21
CA LEU A 92 6.50 0.75 12.70
C LEU A 92 5.07 0.77 12.19
N ARG A 93 4.88 0.53 10.89
CA ARG A 93 3.55 0.43 10.27
C ARG A 93 2.74 -0.73 10.85
N ARG A 94 3.37 -1.87 11.18
CA ARG A 94 2.68 -2.97 11.87
C ARG A 94 2.29 -2.58 13.30
N ALA A 95 3.16 -1.91 14.04
CA ALA A 95 2.84 -1.43 15.38
C ALA A 95 1.68 -0.40 15.38
N GLU A 96 1.60 0.44 14.34
CA GLU A 96 0.48 1.36 14.14
C GLU A 96 -0.80 0.62 13.71
N CYS A 97 -0.69 -0.36 12.82
CA CYS A 97 -1.82 -1.12 12.31
C CYS A 97 -2.53 -1.94 13.40
N PHE A 98 -1.77 -2.61 14.26
CA PHE A 98 -2.30 -3.59 15.21
C PHE A 98 -2.07 -3.18 16.66
N LYS A 99 -3.09 -3.31 17.51
CA LYS A 99 -2.92 -3.25 18.97
C LYS A 99 -2.17 -4.46 19.52
N SER A 100 -2.38 -5.65 18.94
CA SER A 100 -1.76 -6.90 19.40
C SER A 100 -0.45 -7.18 18.66
N LYS A 101 0.62 -7.46 19.42
CA LYS A 101 1.90 -7.93 18.85
C LYS A 101 1.76 -9.28 18.13
N GLU A 102 0.85 -10.13 18.57
CA GLU A 102 0.58 -11.42 17.92
C GLU A 102 0.11 -11.23 16.47
N MET A 103 -0.80 -10.29 16.25
CA MET A 103 -1.32 -9.98 14.90
C MET A 103 -0.23 -9.48 13.94
N GLN A 104 0.82 -8.83 14.44
CA GLN A 104 1.94 -8.36 13.64
C GLN A 104 2.73 -9.51 12.98
N GLY A 105 2.66 -10.70 13.57
CA GLY A 105 3.32 -11.91 13.06
C GLY A 105 2.42 -12.85 12.25
N MET A 106 1.15 -12.52 12.03
CA MET A 106 0.21 -13.36 11.29
C MET A 106 0.45 -13.24 9.78
N THR A 107 0.85 -14.35 9.16
CA THR A 107 1.12 -14.43 7.72
C THR A 107 0.44 -15.64 7.11
N LEU A 108 0.22 -15.65 5.79
CA LEU A 108 -0.34 -16.81 5.09
C LEU A 108 0.58 -18.05 5.11
N ALA A 109 1.86 -17.89 5.46
CA ALA A 109 2.75 -19.02 5.68
C ALA A 109 2.37 -19.84 6.93
N LYS A 110 1.68 -19.22 7.88
CA LYS A 110 1.14 -19.88 9.10
C LYS A 110 -0.25 -20.46 8.90
N ASP A 111 -0.85 -20.35 7.71
CA ASP A 111 -2.16 -20.95 7.42
C ASP A 111 -2.05 -22.48 7.38
N ASP A 112 -2.84 -23.16 8.19
CA ASP A 112 -2.91 -24.62 8.24
C ASP A 112 -3.66 -25.25 7.05
N ASN A 113 -4.14 -24.43 6.15
CA ASN A 113 -4.86 -24.80 4.92
C ASN A 113 -6.12 -25.68 5.15
N LYS A 114 -6.71 -25.61 6.34
CA LYS A 114 -7.98 -26.35 6.63
C LYS A 114 -9.16 -25.83 5.79
N ASN A 115 -9.08 -24.59 5.29
CA ASN A 115 -10.06 -24.00 4.37
C ASN A 115 -9.37 -23.56 3.06
N PRO A 116 -8.97 -24.49 2.19
CA PRO A 116 -8.15 -24.20 1.02
C PRO A 116 -8.81 -23.23 0.03
N THR A 117 -10.14 -23.24 -0.06
CA THR A 117 -10.90 -22.31 -0.90
C THR A 117 -10.75 -20.88 -0.41
N VAL A 118 -10.88 -20.64 0.91
CA VAL A 118 -10.71 -19.33 1.53
C VAL A 118 -9.25 -18.88 1.42
N SER A 119 -8.30 -19.78 1.73
CA SER A 119 -6.86 -19.49 1.59
C SER A 119 -6.50 -19.06 0.17
N LYS A 120 -7.06 -19.73 -0.84
CA LYS A 120 -6.88 -19.37 -2.26
C LYS A 120 -7.51 -18.01 -2.57
N ALA A 121 -8.72 -17.75 -2.09
CA ALA A 121 -9.41 -16.46 -2.30
C ALA A 121 -8.60 -15.31 -1.71
N ILE A 122 -8.10 -15.45 -0.47
CA ILE A 122 -7.26 -14.45 0.19
C ILE A 122 -5.95 -14.22 -0.57
N LYS A 123 -5.26 -15.27 -1.00
CA LYS A 123 -4.04 -15.15 -1.84
C LYS A 123 -4.33 -14.41 -3.14
N THR A 124 -5.43 -14.71 -3.81
CA THR A 124 -5.86 -14.05 -5.04
C THR A 124 -6.16 -12.56 -4.80
N TYR A 125 -6.85 -12.26 -3.71
CA TYR A 125 -7.14 -10.88 -3.29
C TYR A 125 -5.85 -10.07 -3.07
N ILE A 126 -4.92 -10.60 -2.27
CA ILE A 126 -3.63 -9.96 -1.98
C ILE A 126 -2.83 -9.69 -3.26
N ASN A 127 -2.80 -10.65 -4.18
CA ASN A 127 -2.04 -10.51 -5.43
C ASN A 127 -2.68 -9.53 -6.42
N GLY A 128 -4.02 -9.50 -6.46
CA GLY A 128 -4.78 -8.65 -7.38
C GLY A 128 -5.01 -7.22 -6.88
N TYR A 129 -4.83 -6.94 -5.59
CA TYR A 129 -5.23 -5.68 -4.95
C TYR A 129 -4.69 -4.44 -5.67
N GLY A 130 -3.38 -4.35 -5.88
CA GLY A 130 -2.74 -3.20 -6.51
C GLY A 130 -3.27 -2.89 -7.91
N MET A 131 -3.48 -3.92 -8.74
CA MET A 131 -4.05 -3.75 -10.08
C MET A 131 -5.52 -3.31 -10.04
N ASN A 132 -6.27 -3.78 -9.04
CA ASN A 132 -7.66 -3.38 -8.86
C ASN A 132 -7.77 -1.93 -8.38
N VAL A 133 -6.88 -1.49 -7.48
CA VAL A 133 -6.76 -0.08 -7.07
C VAL A 133 -6.49 0.82 -8.27
N LEU A 134 -5.47 0.49 -9.08
CA LEU A 134 -5.11 1.27 -10.27
C LEU A 134 -6.25 1.37 -11.29
N ARG A 135 -7.13 0.35 -11.36
CA ARG A 135 -8.30 0.33 -12.26
C ARG A 135 -9.54 0.98 -11.65
N GLY A 136 -9.48 1.50 -10.44
CA GLY A 136 -10.65 2.01 -9.71
C GLY A 136 -11.70 0.93 -9.40
N LYS A 137 -11.29 -0.36 -9.33
CA LYS A 137 -12.16 -1.52 -9.11
C LYS A 137 -11.83 -2.28 -7.83
N ALA A 138 -11.07 -1.68 -6.92
CA ALA A 138 -10.73 -2.31 -5.65
C ALA A 138 -11.97 -2.45 -4.79
N LYS A 139 -12.43 -3.69 -4.61
CA LYS A 139 -13.43 -4.05 -3.61
C LYS A 139 -12.72 -4.58 -2.36
N GLY A 140 -13.33 -4.38 -1.20
CA GLY A 140 -12.92 -5.01 0.04
C GLY A 140 -13.36 -6.47 0.12
N LEU A 141 -13.23 -7.03 1.31
CA LEU A 141 -13.75 -8.36 1.64
C LEU A 141 -14.67 -8.26 2.86
N PHE A 142 -15.75 -9.03 2.85
CA PHE A 142 -16.57 -9.29 4.02
C PHE A 142 -16.42 -10.75 4.42
N ILE A 143 -15.56 -11.01 5.44
CA ILE A 143 -15.25 -12.36 5.94
C ILE A 143 -16.18 -12.63 7.12
N TYR A 144 -17.16 -13.49 6.94
CA TYR A 144 -18.17 -13.77 7.95
C TYR A 144 -18.36 -15.26 8.20
N GLY A 145 -19.05 -15.63 9.27
CA GLY A 145 -19.37 -17.02 9.61
C GLY A 145 -19.04 -17.38 11.05
N THR A 146 -18.93 -18.68 11.36
CA THR A 146 -18.88 -19.21 12.73
C THR A 146 -17.68 -18.73 13.54
N TYR A 147 -17.84 -18.72 14.86
CA TYR A 147 -16.79 -18.29 15.79
C TYR A 147 -15.56 -19.22 15.73
N GLY A 148 -14.39 -18.65 15.97
CA GLY A 148 -13.14 -19.42 16.13
C GLY A 148 -12.57 -20.01 14.84
N THR A 149 -13.14 -19.71 13.68
CA THR A 149 -12.73 -20.27 12.37
C THR A 149 -11.49 -19.62 11.77
N GLY A 150 -11.03 -18.47 12.30
CA GLY A 150 -9.82 -17.77 11.82
C GLY A 150 -10.07 -16.52 10.98
N LYS A 151 -11.25 -15.91 11.06
CA LYS A 151 -11.59 -14.68 10.30
C LYS A 151 -10.59 -13.55 10.57
N SER A 152 -10.36 -13.22 11.84
CA SER A 152 -9.39 -12.19 12.25
C SER A 152 -7.95 -12.55 11.85
N PHE A 153 -7.60 -13.85 11.83
CA PHE A 153 -6.31 -14.32 11.34
C PHE A 153 -6.13 -13.98 9.85
N PHE A 154 -7.10 -14.32 9.00
CA PHE A 154 -7.02 -13.98 7.58
C PHE A 154 -7.02 -12.47 7.33
N ALA A 155 -7.80 -11.70 8.09
CA ALA A 155 -7.78 -10.23 8.03
C ALA A 155 -6.39 -9.67 8.39
N ALA A 156 -5.75 -10.19 9.46
CA ALA A 156 -4.39 -9.80 9.84
C ALA A 156 -3.34 -10.24 8.81
N CYS A 157 -3.49 -11.41 8.19
CA CYS A 157 -2.62 -11.84 7.08
C CYS A 157 -2.70 -10.87 5.90
N ILE A 158 -3.90 -10.39 5.55
CA ILE A 158 -4.08 -9.40 4.49
C ILE A 158 -3.40 -8.09 4.90
N ALA A 159 -3.65 -7.60 6.12
CA ALA A 159 -3.05 -6.37 6.62
C ALA A 159 -1.52 -6.40 6.51
N ASN A 160 -0.88 -7.46 7.04
CA ASN A 160 0.57 -7.63 6.96
C ASN A 160 1.08 -7.65 5.51
N ALA A 161 0.42 -8.39 4.63
CA ALA A 161 0.79 -8.45 3.22
C ALA A 161 0.63 -7.11 2.49
N MET A 162 -0.37 -6.29 2.86
CA MET A 162 -0.54 -4.95 2.30
C MET A 162 0.52 -3.98 2.82
N ILE A 163 0.88 -4.06 4.11
CA ILE A 163 1.99 -3.29 4.70
C ILE A 163 3.30 -3.61 3.97
N ASP A 164 3.58 -4.90 3.70
CA ASP A 164 4.77 -5.32 2.95
C ASP A 164 4.79 -4.80 1.51
N LYS A 165 3.63 -4.51 0.93
CA LYS A 165 3.49 -3.87 -0.38
C LYS A 165 3.55 -2.33 -0.31
N GLY A 166 3.67 -1.75 0.88
CA GLY A 166 3.82 -0.30 1.10
C GLY A 166 2.51 0.46 1.30
N TYR A 167 1.37 -0.24 1.44
CA TYR A 167 0.09 0.42 1.75
C TYR A 167 0.00 0.80 3.23
N SER A 168 -0.71 1.90 3.50
CA SER A 168 -1.10 2.30 4.85
C SER A 168 -2.34 1.50 5.28
N VAL A 169 -2.24 0.77 6.39
CA VAL A 169 -3.31 -0.12 6.87
C VAL A 169 -3.60 0.13 8.34
N ARG A 170 -4.86 0.16 8.73
CA ARG A 170 -5.31 0.15 10.13
C ARG A 170 -6.31 -0.99 10.33
N MET A 171 -6.09 -1.80 11.37
CA MET A 171 -7.00 -2.87 11.78
C MET A 171 -7.38 -2.68 13.24
N GLY A 172 -8.66 -2.81 13.53
CA GLY A 172 -9.19 -2.75 14.89
C GLY A 172 -10.67 -3.06 14.93
N THR A 173 -11.20 -3.17 16.14
CA THR A 173 -12.64 -3.30 16.40
C THR A 173 -13.31 -1.93 16.37
N GLY A 174 -14.65 -1.89 16.34
CA GLY A 174 -15.38 -0.63 16.46
C GLY A 174 -15.07 0.12 17.76
N ALA A 175 -14.90 -0.60 18.86
CA ALA A 175 -14.50 -0.01 20.14
C ALA A 175 -13.09 0.57 20.12
N ASP A 176 -12.18 -0.01 19.33
CA ASP A 176 -10.83 0.53 19.15
C ASP A 176 -10.87 1.86 18.42
N PHE A 177 -11.65 1.96 17.34
CA PHE A 177 -11.78 3.19 16.56
C PHE A 177 -12.49 4.29 17.34
N GLU A 178 -13.55 3.95 18.08
CA GLU A 178 -14.23 4.89 18.99
C GLU A 178 -13.27 5.44 20.04
N ALA A 179 -12.51 4.57 20.71
CA ALA A 179 -11.58 4.96 21.75
C ALA A 179 -10.44 5.85 21.20
N GLU A 180 -9.94 5.57 20.00
CA GLU A 180 -8.89 6.34 19.35
C GLU A 180 -9.37 7.75 18.98
N ILE A 181 -10.60 7.87 18.45
CA ILE A 181 -11.18 9.19 18.13
C ILE A 181 -11.53 9.95 19.40
N PHE A 182 -12.15 9.28 20.39
CA PHE A 182 -12.60 9.94 21.62
C PHE A 182 -11.42 10.41 22.49
N GLY A 183 -10.34 9.63 22.55
CA GLY A 183 -9.13 9.94 23.34
C GLY A 183 -8.20 10.97 22.69
N ALA A 184 -8.43 11.33 21.42
CA ALA A 184 -7.59 12.29 20.71
C ALA A 184 -7.89 13.71 21.17
N GLN A 185 -6.84 14.56 21.24
CA GLN A 185 -6.96 16.01 21.50
C GLN A 185 -7.72 16.69 20.33
N ASP A 186 -7.38 16.33 19.10
CA ASP A 186 -8.11 16.74 17.88
C ASP A 186 -8.87 15.54 17.32
N LYS A 187 -10.14 15.48 17.63
CA LYS A 187 -11.05 14.41 17.18
C LYS A 187 -11.25 14.43 15.66
N THR A 188 -11.21 15.62 15.05
CA THR A 188 -11.38 15.78 13.60
C THR A 188 -10.18 15.20 12.87
N ALA A 189 -8.97 15.53 13.31
CA ALA A 189 -7.75 14.95 12.75
C ALA A 189 -7.67 13.43 12.94
N ALA A 190 -8.07 12.93 14.12
CA ALA A 190 -8.13 11.49 14.38
C ALA A 190 -9.14 10.79 13.48
N TYR A 191 -10.33 11.36 13.27
CA TYR A 191 -11.31 10.84 12.35
C TYR A 191 -10.80 10.84 10.89
N GLN A 192 -10.21 11.96 10.45
CA GLN A 192 -9.66 12.08 9.10
C GLN A 192 -8.60 11.02 8.82
N LYS A 193 -7.78 10.66 9.80
CA LYS A 193 -6.78 9.60 9.68
C LYS A 193 -7.40 8.25 9.26
N PHE A 194 -8.59 7.90 9.77
CA PHE A 194 -9.31 6.69 9.34
C PHE A 194 -9.78 6.76 7.89
N LEU A 195 -10.04 7.96 7.37
CA LEU A 195 -10.38 8.16 5.96
C LEU A 195 -9.15 8.08 5.05
N ASP A 196 -7.97 8.42 5.54
CA ASP A 196 -6.74 8.51 4.74
C ASP A 196 -6.07 7.14 4.50
N TYR A 197 -6.21 6.18 5.41
CA TYR A 197 -5.65 4.83 5.22
C TYR A 197 -6.05 4.23 3.86
N ASP A 198 -5.08 3.59 3.17
CA ASP A 198 -5.35 2.87 1.92
C ASP A 198 -6.31 1.71 2.13
N LEU A 199 -6.15 1.00 3.25
CA LEU A 199 -7.00 -0.12 3.66
C LEU A 199 -7.38 0.00 5.14
N LEU A 200 -8.68 0.00 5.42
CA LEU A 200 -9.21 -0.05 6.78
C LEU A 200 -9.87 -1.42 7.02
N ILE A 201 -9.52 -2.06 8.13
CA ILE A 201 -10.05 -3.37 8.52
C ILE A 201 -10.83 -3.23 9.82
N LEU A 202 -12.14 -3.42 9.74
CA LEU A 202 -13.02 -3.46 10.89
C LEU A 202 -13.22 -4.91 11.31
N ASP A 203 -12.53 -5.30 12.39
CA ASP A 203 -12.61 -6.65 12.95
C ASP A 203 -13.80 -6.78 13.90
N ASP A 204 -14.43 -7.95 13.90
CA ASP A 204 -15.53 -8.34 14.76
C ASP A 204 -16.76 -7.40 14.69
N PHE A 205 -17.13 -7.02 13.45
CA PHE A 205 -18.29 -6.19 13.18
C PHE A 205 -19.58 -6.87 13.68
N ALA A 206 -20.46 -6.11 14.33
CA ALA A 206 -21.76 -6.53 14.86
C ALA A 206 -21.73 -7.59 15.98
N SER A 207 -20.59 -7.81 16.66
CA SER A 207 -20.47 -8.85 17.70
C SER A 207 -20.94 -8.44 19.10
N GLU A 208 -21.08 -7.14 19.37
CA GLU A 208 -21.34 -6.63 20.72
C GLU A 208 -22.54 -5.69 20.80
N ARG A 209 -23.11 -5.53 22.02
CA ARG A 209 -24.02 -4.43 22.33
C ARG A 209 -23.22 -3.12 22.30
N LYS A 210 -23.41 -2.34 21.27
CA LYS A 210 -22.69 -1.10 21.01
C LYS A 210 -23.47 0.11 21.49
N SER A 211 -22.75 1.12 21.99
CA SER A 211 -23.39 2.41 22.30
C SER A 211 -23.92 3.06 21.01
N ASP A 212 -24.94 3.89 21.17
CA ASP A 212 -25.50 4.67 20.05
C ASP A 212 -24.42 5.49 19.35
N TYR A 213 -23.51 6.05 20.13
CA TYR A 213 -22.38 6.82 19.64
C TYR A 213 -21.39 5.98 18.79
N MET A 214 -21.07 4.76 19.22
CA MET A 214 -20.20 3.88 18.44
C MET A 214 -20.81 3.52 17.08
N TYR A 215 -22.12 3.26 17.03
CA TYR A 215 -22.81 3.04 15.76
C TYR A 215 -22.74 4.26 14.83
N GLU A 216 -22.89 5.45 15.38
CA GLU A 216 -22.75 6.68 14.61
C GLU A 216 -21.35 6.86 14.03
N VAL A 217 -20.32 6.67 14.85
CA VAL A 217 -18.90 6.72 14.41
C VAL A 217 -18.64 5.70 13.32
N LEU A 218 -19.04 4.45 13.51
CA LEU A 218 -18.83 3.39 12.52
C LEU A 218 -19.60 3.65 11.23
N TYR A 219 -20.85 4.08 11.34
CA TYR A 219 -21.66 4.44 10.18
C TYR A 219 -20.98 5.55 9.36
N ASN A 220 -20.52 6.61 10.03
CA ASN A 220 -19.86 7.73 9.37
C ASN A 220 -18.56 7.29 8.66
N ILE A 221 -17.69 6.54 9.35
CA ILE A 221 -16.46 6.01 8.74
C ILE A 221 -16.77 5.16 7.51
N VAL A 222 -17.71 4.21 7.62
CA VAL A 222 -18.06 3.31 6.51
C VAL A 222 -18.68 4.11 5.35
N ASN A 223 -19.58 5.05 5.66
CA ASN A 223 -20.24 5.88 4.67
C ASN A 223 -19.28 6.79 3.92
N ASP A 224 -18.38 7.45 4.63
CA ASP A 224 -17.44 8.39 4.03
C ASP A 224 -16.38 7.65 3.19
N ARG A 225 -15.90 6.50 3.66
CA ARG A 225 -15.02 5.65 2.86
C ARG A 225 -15.72 5.04 1.65
N TYR A 226 -16.98 4.65 1.78
CA TYR A 226 -17.81 4.22 0.65
C TYR A 226 -17.93 5.32 -0.42
N ASN A 227 -18.27 6.54 -0.02
CA ASN A 227 -18.39 7.69 -0.92
C ASN A 227 -17.05 8.08 -1.56
N ALA A 228 -15.94 7.90 -0.84
CA ALA A 228 -14.57 8.16 -1.32
C ALA A 228 -13.97 6.98 -2.12
N HIS A 229 -14.72 5.91 -2.35
CA HIS A 229 -14.25 4.67 -3.00
C HIS A 229 -13.01 4.06 -2.32
N LYS A 230 -12.86 4.25 -1.00
CA LYS A 230 -11.76 3.71 -0.20
C LYS A 230 -12.08 2.28 0.25
N THR A 231 -11.13 1.39 0.09
CA THR A 231 -11.30 -0.04 0.39
C THR A 231 -11.42 -0.31 1.88
N MET A 232 -12.37 -1.18 2.26
CA MET A 232 -12.51 -1.70 3.62
C MET A 232 -12.64 -3.22 3.63
N ILE A 233 -12.13 -3.85 4.69
CA ILE A 233 -12.37 -5.27 4.99
C ILE A 233 -13.14 -5.34 6.31
N PHE A 234 -14.08 -6.26 6.37
CA PHE A 234 -14.88 -6.52 7.57
C PHE A 234 -14.76 -7.98 7.94
N THR A 235 -14.67 -8.26 9.23
CA THR A 235 -14.91 -9.61 9.76
C THR A 235 -16.16 -9.60 10.65
N SER A 236 -16.93 -10.67 10.65
CA SER A 236 -18.13 -10.78 11.50
C SER A 236 -18.44 -12.22 11.84
N ASN A 237 -19.08 -12.40 13.01
CA ASN A 237 -19.63 -13.68 13.44
C ASN A 237 -21.10 -13.88 13.06
N MET A 238 -21.66 -12.98 12.24
CA MET A 238 -23.03 -13.08 11.73
C MET A 238 -23.19 -14.34 10.88
N THR A 239 -24.36 -14.94 10.96
CA THR A 239 -24.79 -15.99 10.03
C THR A 239 -25.13 -15.38 8.67
N THR A 240 -25.22 -16.19 7.62
CA THR A 240 -25.64 -15.74 6.29
C THR A 240 -27.00 -15.05 6.34
N GLU A 241 -27.97 -15.57 7.11
CA GLU A 241 -29.28 -14.98 7.30
C GLU A 241 -29.21 -13.57 7.95
N GLU A 242 -28.43 -13.45 9.01
CA GLU A 242 -28.22 -12.17 9.71
C GLU A 242 -27.50 -11.11 8.85
N THR A 243 -26.65 -11.54 7.92
CA THR A 243 -25.97 -10.62 7.01
C THR A 243 -26.90 -10.02 5.96
N VAL A 244 -27.90 -10.79 5.55
CA VAL A 244 -28.91 -10.37 4.56
C VAL A 244 -30.05 -9.61 5.22
N ASN A 245 -30.52 -10.09 6.38
CA ASN A 245 -31.65 -9.53 7.13
C ASN A 245 -31.26 -9.22 8.59
N PRO A 246 -30.42 -8.20 8.83
CA PRO A 246 -30.05 -7.83 10.19
C PRO A 246 -31.30 -7.35 10.95
N LYS A 247 -31.47 -7.82 12.20
CA LYS A 247 -32.60 -7.43 13.05
C LYS A 247 -32.57 -5.96 13.45
N GLU A 248 -31.39 -5.38 13.52
CA GLU A 248 -31.20 -4.00 13.99
C GLU A 248 -31.14 -3.03 12.80
N PRO A 249 -32.03 -2.01 12.74
CA PRO A 249 -32.09 -1.09 11.60
C PRO A 249 -30.77 -0.32 11.34
N ARG A 250 -29.98 -0.07 12.39
CA ARG A 250 -28.67 0.61 12.27
C ARG A 250 -27.67 -0.27 11.54
N ILE A 251 -27.65 -1.57 11.86
CA ILE A 251 -26.80 -2.55 11.16
C ILE A 251 -27.26 -2.67 9.70
N GLN A 252 -28.56 -2.67 9.40
CA GLN A 252 -29.07 -2.74 8.04
C GLN A 252 -28.46 -1.65 7.14
N ARG A 253 -28.39 -0.40 7.65
CA ARG A 253 -27.79 0.73 6.89
C ARG A 253 -26.31 0.53 6.59
N ILE A 254 -25.55 0.01 7.55
CA ILE A 254 -24.12 -0.28 7.36
C ILE A 254 -23.96 -1.46 6.41
N MET A 255 -24.73 -2.53 6.60
CA MET A 255 -24.68 -3.74 5.77
C MET A 255 -24.94 -3.47 4.30
N SER A 256 -25.89 -2.56 3.97
CA SER A 256 -26.13 -2.17 2.59
C SER A 256 -24.86 -1.69 1.90
N ARG A 257 -24.06 -0.86 2.57
CA ARG A 257 -22.77 -0.38 2.03
C ARG A 257 -21.70 -1.47 2.00
N ILE A 258 -21.65 -2.31 3.04
CA ILE A 258 -20.71 -3.44 3.08
C ILE A 258 -20.92 -4.34 1.86
N TRP A 259 -22.16 -4.70 1.55
CA TRP A 259 -22.48 -5.54 0.39
C TRP A 259 -22.04 -4.91 -0.95
N GLU A 260 -22.18 -3.59 -1.10
CA GLU A 260 -21.80 -2.91 -2.34
C GLU A 260 -20.27 -2.80 -2.49
N MET A 261 -19.55 -2.50 -1.39
CA MET A 261 -18.12 -2.21 -1.43
C MET A 261 -17.21 -3.43 -1.22
N THR A 262 -17.78 -4.60 -0.92
CA THR A 262 -16.99 -5.80 -0.61
C THR A 262 -17.40 -7.02 -1.45
N THR A 263 -16.53 -8.03 -1.44
CA THR A 263 -16.83 -9.39 -1.90
C THR A 263 -17.02 -10.27 -0.66
N PRO A 264 -18.16 -10.97 -0.50
CA PRO A 264 -18.39 -11.83 0.65
C PRO A 264 -17.53 -13.09 0.60
N VAL A 265 -16.99 -13.49 1.74
CA VAL A 265 -16.25 -14.73 1.95
C VAL A 265 -16.77 -15.39 3.22
N GLU A 266 -17.52 -16.47 3.05
CA GLU A 266 -18.02 -17.23 4.19
C GLU A 266 -16.93 -18.16 4.72
N LEU A 267 -16.70 -18.13 6.03
CA LEU A 267 -15.72 -18.96 6.73
C LEU A 267 -16.41 -19.77 7.83
N THR A 268 -16.75 -21.01 7.51
CA THR A 268 -17.37 -21.97 8.40
C THR A 268 -16.37 -23.03 8.82
N GLY A 269 -16.63 -23.73 9.93
CA GLY A 269 -15.79 -24.82 10.40
C GLY A 269 -15.80 -24.94 11.92
N GLN A 270 -14.90 -25.78 12.42
CA GLN A 270 -14.73 -26.00 13.87
C GLN A 270 -13.98 -24.82 14.51
N ASP A 271 -14.34 -24.54 15.76
CA ASP A 271 -13.61 -23.56 16.58
C ASP A 271 -12.17 -24.05 16.84
N ARG A 272 -11.19 -23.39 16.22
CA ARG A 272 -9.76 -23.73 16.29
C ARG A 272 -9.18 -23.51 17.68
N ARG A 273 -9.76 -22.63 18.50
CA ARG A 273 -9.34 -22.37 19.88
C ARG A 273 -9.57 -23.61 20.75
N LYS A 274 -10.67 -24.34 20.51
CA LYS A 274 -11.01 -25.57 21.23
C LYS A 274 -10.20 -26.78 20.77
N ALA A 275 -9.74 -26.77 19.52
CA ALA A 275 -8.98 -27.88 18.93
C ALA A 275 -7.48 -27.87 19.30
N GLY A 276 -6.99 -26.95 20.14
CA GLY A 276 -5.57 -26.82 20.50
C GLY A 276 -4.67 -26.40 19.32
N THR A 277 -5.28 -26.05 18.19
CA THR A 277 -4.61 -25.64 16.96
C THR A 277 -4.67 -24.12 16.74
N ALA A 278 -4.71 -23.35 17.86
CA ALA A 278 -4.56 -21.91 17.77
C ALA A 278 -3.25 -21.59 17.04
N TRP A 279 -3.31 -20.61 16.17
CA TRP A 279 -2.17 -20.12 15.37
C TRP A 279 -1.02 -19.73 16.30
N LYS A 280 0.01 -20.59 16.42
CA LYS A 280 1.23 -20.34 17.21
C LYS A 280 2.30 -19.71 16.32
#